data_78e7d7498a2c5de7c6f4818275067f15
#
_entry.id   78e7d7498a2c5de7c6f4818275067f15
#
_cell.length_a   1.000
_cell.length_b   1.000
_cell.length_c   1.000
_cell.angle_alpha   90.00
_cell.angle_beta   90.00
_cell.angle_gamma   90.00
#
_symmetry.space_group_name_H-M   'P 1'
#
loop_
_entity.id
_entity.type
_entity.pdbx_description
1 polymer ?
#
loop_
_entity_poly.entity_id
_entity_poly.type
_entity_poly.pdbx_seq_one_letter_code
_entity_poly.pdbx_strand_id
1 'polypeptide(L)'
;MKLQNMFKKTRKRGYISLKDSKPEVPQGLLRKCNKCGAAIIADDVRAGFYICPKCGGYFRIHAYRRIEMLADEGSFEEWDHCMVSTNPLQFRGYEEKIEALQEKTKLEEAVVTGKIRINGSPAVIGVCDGRFLMASMGEVVGEKITRAVERGTKENLPVILFACSGGARMQEGIISLMQMAKTSAALKRHSDAGNLYISVLTDPTTGGVTASFAMLGDIILAEPNALIGFAGPRVIEQTIGEKLPDGFQRSEFLLEHGFIDRIVNREEMKQVLSQILKIHNCAGGKIGAEASDDTLLSSQADKKETKNAWERVQISRKKDRPVGAEYVDILFEDFIELHGDRYFREDPAVMGGIAYFKGIPVTVIAQAKGNTTKENIERNFGMPSPEGYRKALRLMKQAEKFKRPIICFVDTPGAFCGLGAEERGQGEAIARNLFEMSSLKVPVLSIVIGEGGSGGALALAVADEVWMLENSVYSILSPEGFASILWKDSKRASEAAEVMRLTANDLMKLKIIEQVIPEPEQYTHENITEVCKILEYHIGGFLDKYSAMQEAELTERRYQRFRKM
;
A
#
# COMPACT_ATOMS: atom_id res chain seq x y z
N MET A 1 -14.84 -47.74 -92.76
CA MET A 1 -15.65 -48.44 -91.71
C MET A 1 -15.07 -48.11 -90.34
N LYS A 2 -15.81 -47.33 -89.64
CA LYS A 2 -15.87 -47.00 -88.18
C LYS A 2 -14.61 -47.06 -87.31
N LEU A 3 -13.92 -45.93 -87.20
CA LEU A 3 -13.01 -45.49 -86.17
C LEU A 3 -13.80 -45.05 -84.92
N GLN A 4 -14.31 -45.98 -84.13
CA GLN A 4 -15.16 -45.63 -82.99
C GLN A 4 -14.89 -46.45 -81.73
N ASN A 5 -13.73 -47.01 -81.46
CA ASN A 5 -13.51 -47.78 -80.25
C ASN A 5 -12.11 -47.71 -79.64
N MET A 6 -11.41 -46.56 -79.77
CA MET A 6 -10.06 -46.43 -79.19
C MET A 6 -9.90 -45.44 -78.09
N PHE A 7 -10.99 -44.92 -77.47
CA PHE A 7 -10.92 -44.00 -76.36
C PHE A 7 -11.75 -44.44 -75.14
N LYS A 8 -11.55 -45.67 -74.66
CA LYS A 8 -12.11 -46.09 -73.36
C LYS A 8 -11.04 -46.83 -72.57
N LYS A 9 -10.13 -46.07 -71.93
CA LYS A 9 -9.40 -46.45 -70.73
C LYS A 9 -8.53 -45.29 -70.26
N THR A 10 -9.11 -44.14 -69.93
CA THR A 10 -8.53 -43.18 -69.01
C THR A 10 -8.97 -43.55 -67.62
N ARG A 11 -8.03 -44.08 -66.84
CA ARG A 11 -8.22 -44.30 -65.42
C ARG A 11 -8.66 -42.98 -64.75
N LYS A 12 -9.83 -42.98 -64.16
CA LYS A 12 -10.21 -41.95 -63.16
C LYS A 12 -9.16 -41.95 -62.02
N ARG A 13 -8.19 -41.03 -62.07
CA ARG A 13 -7.43 -40.65 -60.91
C ARG A 13 -8.47 -40.00 -59.94
N GLY A 14 -8.81 -40.72 -58.90
CA GLY A 14 -9.58 -40.15 -57.80
C GLY A 14 -8.74 -39.01 -57.17
N TYR A 15 -9.13 -37.76 -57.40
CA TYR A 15 -8.67 -36.66 -56.61
C TYR A 15 -9.24 -36.91 -55.22
N ILE A 16 -8.38 -37.29 -54.25
CA ILE A 16 -8.68 -37.23 -52.85
C ILE A 16 -8.85 -35.73 -52.55
N SER A 17 -10.09 -35.34 -52.34
CA SER A 17 -10.42 -33.98 -51.88
C SER A 17 -9.73 -33.78 -50.51
N LEU A 18 -8.71 -32.94 -50.45
CA LEU A 18 -8.07 -32.44 -49.25
C LEU A 18 -9.00 -31.43 -48.53
N LYS A 19 -10.29 -31.48 -48.77
CA LYS A 19 -11.28 -30.78 -47.98
C LYS A 19 -11.74 -31.69 -46.84
N ASP A 20 -11.50 -31.23 -45.62
CA ASP A 20 -12.07 -31.71 -44.36
C ASP A 20 -11.24 -32.62 -43.46
N SER A 21 -9.93 -32.44 -43.41
CA SER A 21 -9.25 -32.66 -42.12
C SER A 21 -8.69 -31.34 -41.64
N LYS A 22 -9.53 -30.51 -41.05
CA LYS A 22 -9.00 -29.53 -40.10
C LYS A 22 -8.29 -30.36 -39.05
N PRO A 23 -6.97 -30.09 -38.80
CA PRO A 23 -6.31 -30.79 -37.72
C PRO A 23 -7.15 -30.54 -36.45
N GLU A 24 -7.72 -31.57 -35.86
CA GLU A 24 -8.36 -31.49 -34.57
C GLU A 24 -7.27 -31.15 -33.55
N VAL A 25 -7.22 -29.85 -33.20
CA VAL A 25 -6.37 -29.40 -32.11
C VAL A 25 -7.01 -29.97 -30.82
N PRO A 26 -6.26 -30.76 -30.02
CA PRO A 26 -6.78 -31.33 -28.80
C PRO A 26 -7.42 -30.22 -27.93
N GLN A 27 -8.61 -30.51 -27.44
CA GLN A 27 -9.31 -29.52 -26.56
C GLN A 27 -8.43 -29.15 -25.38
N GLY A 28 -8.21 -27.85 -25.20
CA GLY A 28 -7.39 -27.33 -24.09
C GLY A 28 -5.92 -27.05 -24.42
N LEU A 29 -5.42 -27.42 -25.64
CA LEU A 29 -4.04 -27.13 -26.04
C LEU A 29 -3.78 -25.63 -26.25
N LEU A 30 -4.78 -24.88 -26.71
CA LEU A 30 -4.68 -23.45 -26.99
C LEU A 30 -5.63 -22.64 -26.11
N ARG A 31 -5.15 -21.49 -25.65
CA ARG A 31 -5.97 -20.45 -24.99
C ARG A 31 -5.99 -19.19 -25.86
N LYS A 32 -7.17 -18.62 -26.06
CA LYS A 32 -7.34 -17.33 -26.73
C LYS A 32 -7.23 -16.21 -25.72
N CYS A 33 -6.35 -15.25 -25.97
CA CYS A 33 -6.26 -14.05 -25.16
C CYS A 33 -7.46 -13.14 -25.40
N ASN A 34 -8.18 -12.78 -24.36
CA ASN A 34 -9.35 -11.90 -24.46
C ASN A 34 -8.97 -10.45 -24.83
N LYS A 35 -7.72 -10.01 -24.57
CA LYS A 35 -7.25 -8.65 -24.85
C LYS A 35 -6.78 -8.48 -26.30
N CYS A 36 -5.91 -9.36 -26.80
CA CYS A 36 -5.32 -9.23 -28.14
C CYS A 36 -5.83 -10.27 -29.15
N GLY A 37 -6.70 -11.20 -28.75
CA GLY A 37 -7.25 -12.24 -29.63
C GLY A 37 -6.27 -13.37 -30.01
N ALA A 38 -5.02 -13.32 -29.58
CA ALA A 38 -4.00 -14.31 -29.95
C ALA A 38 -4.32 -15.69 -29.35
N ALA A 39 -4.11 -16.75 -30.14
CA ALA A 39 -4.10 -18.12 -29.66
C ALA A 39 -2.69 -18.47 -29.14
N ILE A 40 -2.61 -18.99 -27.92
CA ILE A 40 -1.36 -19.25 -27.19
C ILE A 40 -1.44 -20.66 -26.62
N ILE A 41 -0.33 -21.38 -26.60
CA ILE A 41 -0.25 -22.71 -26.00
C ILE A 41 -0.61 -22.62 -24.50
N ALA A 42 -1.47 -23.52 -24.04
CA ALA A 42 -1.98 -23.46 -22.67
C ALA A 42 -0.88 -23.66 -21.62
N ASP A 43 0.14 -24.45 -21.93
CA ASP A 43 1.27 -24.69 -21.04
C ASP A 43 2.19 -23.46 -20.94
N ASP A 44 2.40 -22.72 -22.04
CA ASP A 44 3.12 -21.44 -22.01
C ASP A 44 2.39 -20.41 -21.15
N VAL A 45 1.06 -20.38 -21.22
CA VAL A 45 0.23 -19.52 -20.35
C VAL A 45 0.39 -19.91 -18.88
N ARG A 46 0.46 -21.21 -18.58
CA ARG A 46 0.69 -21.69 -17.20
C ARG A 46 2.07 -21.32 -16.68
N ALA A 47 3.11 -21.61 -17.48
CA ALA A 47 4.49 -21.29 -17.13
C ALA A 47 4.72 -19.78 -16.96
N GLY A 48 4.03 -18.95 -17.74
CA GLY A 48 4.05 -17.49 -17.67
C GLY A 48 3.04 -16.89 -16.71
N PHE A 49 2.74 -17.49 -15.57
CA PHE A 49 1.84 -16.96 -14.52
C PHE A 49 0.45 -16.56 -15.02
N TYR A 50 -0.05 -17.21 -16.07
CA TYR A 50 -1.32 -16.86 -16.73
C TYR A 50 -1.35 -15.41 -17.26
N ILE A 51 -0.21 -14.94 -17.75
CA ILE A 51 -0.05 -13.68 -18.47
C ILE A 51 0.14 -13.97 -19.96
N CYS A 52 -0.46 -13.17 -20.83
CA CYS A 52 -0.31 -13.32 -22.26
C CYS A 52 1.09 -12.89 -22.70
N PRO A 53 1.93 -13.76 -23.28
CA PRO A 53 3.27 -13.40 -23.71
C PRO A 53 3.31 -12.40 -24.88
N LYS A 54 2.16 -12.18 -25.56
CA LYS A 54 2.08 -11.25 -26.70
C LYS A 54 1.69 -9.83 -26.29
N CYS A 55 0.84 -9.66 -25.29
CA CYS A 55 0.30 -8.33 -24.95
C CYS A 55 0.30 -8.01 -23.46
N GLY A 56 0.86 -8.87 -22.60
CA GLY A 56 0.85 -8.70 -21.15
C GLY A 56 -0.56 -8.77 -20.50
N GLY A 57 -1.59 -9.19 -21.27
CA GLY A 57 -2.95 -9.30 -20.74
C GLY A 57 -3.09 -10.45 -19.74
N TYR A 58 -3.77 -10.21 -18.63
CA TYR A 58 -3.97 -11.19 -17.57
C TYR A 58 -5.14 -12.11 -17.90
N PHE A 59 -4.91 -13.42 -17.82
CA PHE A 59 -5.99 -14.41 -17.87
C PHE A 59 -6.59 -14.59 -16.48
N ARG A 60 -7.89 -14.89 -16.38
CA ARG A 60 -8.49 -15.31 -15.12
C ARG A 60 -7.91 -16.64 -14.67
N ILE A 61 -7.61 -16.75 -13.39
CA ILE A 61 -7.03 -17.95 -12.77
C ILE A 61 -8.08 -18.63 -11.89
N HIS A 62 -8.02 -19.96 -11.86
CA HIS A 62 -8.82 -20.77 -10.96
C HIS A 62 -8.28 -20.70 -9.53
N ALA A 63 -9.16 -20.83 -8.53
CA ALA A 63 -8.78 -20.70 -7.13
C ALA A 63 -7.61 -21.62 -6.74
N TYR A 64 -7.70 -22.92 -7.01
CA TYR A 64 -6.63 -23.86 -6.68
C TYR A 64 -5.29 -23.53 -7.37
N ARG A 65 -5.32 -23.04 -8.61
CA ARG A 65 -4.10 -22.62 -9.30
C ARG A 65 -3.46 -21.40 -8.68
N ARG A 66 -4.26 -20.48 -8.18
CA ARG A 66 -3.73 -19.34 -7.44
C ARG A 66 -3.11 -19.78 -6.12
N ILE A 67 -3.74 -20.70 -5.42
CA ILE A 67 -3.21 -21.28 -4.19
C ILE A 67 -1.86 -21.98 -4.45
N GLU A 68 -1.78 -22.82 -5.49
CA GLU A 68 -0.54 -23.49 -5.89
C GLU A 68 0.62 -22.52 -6.20
N MET A 69 0.33 -21.35 -6.77
CA MET A 69 1.35 -20.33 -7.08
C MET A 69 1.89 -19.64 -5.82
N LEU A 70 1.14 -19.63 -4.74
CA LEU A 70 1.43 -18.88 -3.52
C LEU A 70 1.92 -19.79 -2.38
N ALA A 71 1.27 -20.93 -2.20
CA ALA A 71 1.53 -21.84 -1.10
C ALA A 71 2.89 -22.53 -1.24
N ASP A 72 3.50 -22.86 -0.13
CA ASP A 72 4.60 -23.81 -0.07
C ASP A 72 4.06 -25.20 -0.37
N GLU A 73 4.86 -26.05 -0.99
CA GLU A 73 4.45 -27.40 -1.41
C GLU A 73 3.88 -28.19 -0.23
N GLY A 74 2.68 -28.77 -0.41
CA GLY A 74 1.99 -29.58 0.60
C GLY A 74 1.47 -28.80 1.81
N SER A 75 1.55 -27.47 1.84
CA SER A 75 1.13 -26.66 3.00
C SER A 75 -0.34 -26.27 3.00
N PHE A 76 -1.07 -26.47 1.91
CA PHE A 76 -2.48 -26.09 1.81
C PHE A 76 -3.38 -27.10 2.51
N GLU A 77 -4.14 -26.63 3.48
CA GLU A 77 -5.20 -27.35 4.19
C GLU A 77 -6.53 -26.67 3.89
N GLU A 78 -7.38 -27.31 3.07
CA GLU A 78 -8.68 -26.74 2.70
C GLU A 78 -9.68 -26.85 3.84
N TRP A 79 -10.47 -25.79 4.03
CA TRP A 79 -11.54 -25.73 5.04
C TRP A 79 -12.92 -25.63 4.41
N ASP A 80 -13.91 -26.21 5.08
CA ASP A 80 -15.33 -26.07 4.73
C ASP A 80 -15.65 -26.43 3.26
N HIS A 81 -14.98 -27.43 2.68
CA HIS A 81 -15.14 -27.83 1.28
C HIS A 81 -16.53 -28.37 0.94
N CYS A 82 -17.25 -28.99 1.88
CA CYS A 82 -18.56 -29.60 1.63
C CYS A 82 -19.75 -28.63 1.76
N MET A 83 -19.53 -27.32 1.83
CA MET A 83 -20.63 -26.37 1.97
C MET A 83 -21.26 -26.01 0.63
N VAL A 84 -22.56 -26.22 0.50
CA VAL A 84 -23.36 -25.97 -0.72
C VAL A 84 -24.55 -25.07 -0.40
N SER A 85 -24.93 -24.19 -1.34
CA SER A 85 -26.11 -23.31 -1.18
C SER A 85 -27.40 -24.11 -0.97
N THR A 86 -28.21 -23.65 -0.04
CA THR A 86 -29.52 -24.25 0.30
C THR A 86 -30.69 -23.70 -0.53
N ASN A 87 -30.43 -22.81 -1.51
CA ASN A 87 -31.45 -22.08 -2.25
C ASN A 87 -32.45 -21.36 -1.31
N PRO A 88 -31.98 -20.44 -0.43
CA PRO A 88 -32.76 -19.94 0.69
C PRO A 88 -34.03 -19.19 0.30
N LEU A 89 -34.14 -18.71 -0.95
CA LEU A 89 -35.33 -18.02 -1.49
C LEU A 89 -36.14 -18.88 -2.44
N GLN A 90 -35.81 -20.17 -2.58
CA GLN A 90 -36.47 -21.10 -3.51
C GLN A 90 -36.54 -20.55 -4.94
N PHE A 91 -35.42 -19.91 -5.39
CA PHE A 91 -35.34 -19.33 -6.73
C PHE A 91 -35.36 -20.44 -7.77
N ARG A 92 -36.34 -20.40 -8.66
CA ARG A 92 -36.60 -21.45 -9.67
C ARG A 92 -35.39 -21.63 -10.60
N GLY A 93 -34.93 -22.88 -10.80
CA GLY A 93 -33.81 -23.23 -11.67
C GLY A 93 -32.46 -22.91 -11.09
N TYR A 94 -32.36 -22.52 -9.82
CA TYR A 94 -31.10 -22.18 -9.17
C TYR A 94 -30.33 -23.44 -8.75
N GLU A 95 -31.02 -24.46 -8.24
CA GLU A 95 -30.40 -25.72 -7.79
C GLU A 95 -29.75 -26.43 -8.99
N GLU A 96 -30.50 -26.61 -10.09
CA GLU A 96 -29.96 -27.22 -11.31
C GLU A 96 -28.76 -26.47 -11.87
N LYS A 97 -28.78 -25.15 -11.75
CA LYS A 97 -27.64 -24.31 -12.16
C LYS A 97 -26.41 -24.49 -11.27
N ILE A 98 -26.60 -24.63 -9.96
CA ILE A 98 -25.52 -24.92 -9.00
C ILE A 98 -24.93 -26.29 -9.31
N GLU A 99 -25.74 -27.35 -9.44
CA GLU A 99 -25.29 -28.70 -9.76
C GLU A 99 -24.46 -28.74 -11.06
N ALA A 100 -24.96 -28.12 -12.12
CA ALA A 100 -24.26 -28.03 -13.40
C ALA A 100 -22.91 -27.31 -13.30
N LEU A 101 -22.81 -26.29 -12.42
CA LEU A 101 -21.55 -25.57 -12.17
C LEU A 101 -20.60 -26.39 -11.32
N GLN A 102 -21.06 -27.11 -10.32
CA GLN A 102 -20.25 -28.04 -9.51
C GLN A 102 -19.64 -29.12 -10.40
N GLU A 103 -20.47 -29.74 -11.25
CA GLU A 103 -19.99 -30.75 -12.20
C GLU A 103 -18.91 -30.20 -13.16
N LYS A 104 -19.16 -29.00 -13.71
CA LYS A 104 -18.25 -28.36 -14.68
C LYS A 104 -16.98 -27.84 -14.07
N THR A 105 -17.03 -27.24 -12.88
CA THR A 105 -15.90 -26.52 -12.27
C THR A 105 -15.13 -27.35 -11.27
N LYS A 106 -15.76 -28.42 -10.75
CA LYS A 106 -15.29 -29.23 -9.62
C LYS A 106 -15.11 -28.39 -8.34
N LEU A 107 -15.95 -27.38 -8.18
CA LEU A 107 -16.03 -26.52 -6.99
C LEU A 107 -17.40 -26.73 -6.36
N GLU A 108 -17.45 -26.82 -5.05
CA GLU A 108 -18.73 -26.84 -4.32
C GLU A 108 -19.38 -25.45 -4.29
N GLU A 109 -18.55 -24.40 -4.21
CA GLU A 109 -18.98 -23.00 -4.22
C GLU A 109 -17.86 -22.06 -4.75
N ALA A 110 -18.19 -20.80 -4.93
CA ALA A 110 -17.37 -19.80 -5.62
C ALA A 110 -16.15 -19.29 -4.82
N VAL A 111 -15.86 -19.84 -3.65
CA VAL A 111 -14.68 -19.51 -2.87
C VAL A 111 -14.03 -20.76 -2.28
N VAL A 112 -12.72 -20.83 -2.36
CA VAL A 112 -11.89 -21.85 -1.69
C VAL A 112 -11.19 -21.18 -0.50
N THR A 113 -11.35 -21.75 0.70
CA THR A 113 -10.76 -21.22 1.93
C THR A 113 -9.91 -22.27 2.62
N GLY A 114 -8.86 -21.85 3.33
CA GLY A 114 -7.99 -22.78 4.03
C GLY A 114 -6.80 -22.11 4.68
N LYS A 115 -5.87 -22.92 5.15
CA LYS A 115 -4.59 -22.50 5.74
C LYS A 115 -3.45 -22.86 4.81
N ILE A 116 -2.46 -21.97 4.70
CA ILE A 116 -1.26 -22.16 3.88
C ILE A 116 -0.01 -21.68 4.61
N ARG A 117 1.15 -22.00 4.04
CA ARG A 117 2.40 -21.30 4.32
C ARG A 117 2.88 -20.59 3.05
N ILE A 118 3.40 -19.39 3.21
CA ILE A 118 4.04 -18.62 2.13
C ILE A 118 5.48 -18.34 2.57
N ASN A 119 6.46 -18.99 1.94
CA ASN A 119 7.86 -18.96 2.35
C ASN A 119 8.04 -19.17 3.88
N GLY A 120 7.38 -20.21 4.40
CA GLY A 120 7.39 -20.59 5.80
C GLY A 120 6.40 -19.84 6.71
N SER A 121 5.90 -18.67 6.34
CA SER A 121 4.96 -17.87 7.13
C SER A 121 3.53 -18.43 7.03
N PRO A 122 2.88 -18.80 8.15
CA PRO A 122 1.51 -19.30 8.12
C PRO A 122 0.51 -18.17 7.88
N ALA A 123 -0.55 -18.45 7.11
CA ALA A 123 -1.64 -17.54 6.87
C ALA A 123 -2.94 -18.30 6.53
N VAL A 124 -4.07 -17.66 6.76
CA VAL A 124 -5.36 -18.08 6.23
C VAL A 124 -5.50 -17.50 4.84
N ILE A 125 -5.98 -18.30 3.89
CA ILE A 125 -6.23 -17.87 2.52
C ILE A 125 -7.70 -18.10 2.14
N GLY A 126 -8.27 -17.15 1.41
CA GLY A 126 -9.54 -17.30 0.70
C GLY A 126 -9.40 -16.81 -0.73
N VAL A 127 -9.77 -17.63 -1.70
CA VAL A 127 -9.65 -17.29 -3.13
C VAL A 127 -10.99 -17.48 -3.81
N CYS A 128 -11.55 -16.38 -4.31
CA CYS A 128 -12.76 -16.39 -5.13
C CYS A 128 -12.47 -16.96 -6.52
N ASP A 129 -13.42 -17.74 -7.08
CA ASP A 129 -13.31 -18.35 -8.42
C ASP A 129 -14.45 -17.92 -9.33
N GLY A 130 -14.14 -17.08 -10.30
CA GLY A 130 -15.11 -16.49 -11.22
C GLY A 130 -15.79 -17.49 -12.17
N ARG A 131 -15.37 -18.76 -12.21
CA ARG A 131 -16.04 -19.81 -12.98
C ARG A 131 -17.39 -20.19 -12.39
N PHE A 132 -17.54 -20.02 -11.07
CA PHE A 132 -18.77 -20.32 -10.36
C PHE A 132 -19.57 -19.03 -10.15
N LEU A 133 -20.61 -18.80 -10.95
CA LEU A 133 -21.49 -17.61 -10.94
C LEU A 133 -20.76 -16.27 -10.86
N MET A 134 -19.63 -16.13 -11.59
CA MET A 134 -18.78 -14.94 -11.53
C MET A 134 -18.30 -14.61 -10.11
N ALA A 135 -18.14 -15.62 -9.27
CA ALA A 135 -17.81 -15.53 -7.85
C ALA A 135 -18.72 -14.55 -7.07
N SER A 136 -19.99 -14.46 -7.45
CA SER A 136 -20.96 -13.64 -6.72
C SER A 136 -21.14 -14.17 -5.29
N MET A 137 -21.17 -13.25 -4.32
CA MET A 137 -21.27 -13.58 -2.91
C MET A 137 -22.71 -13.92 -2.53
N GLY A 138 -22.95 -15.20 -2.29
CA GLY A 138 -24.17 -15.73 -1.67
C GLY A 138 -23.93 -16.20 -0.24
N GLU A 139 -24.90 -16.88 0.33
CA GLU A 139 -24.90 -17.41 1.69
C GLU A 139 -23.61 -18.18 2.02
N VAL A 140 -23.24 -19.15 1.18
CA VAL A 140 -22.08 -20.02 1.42
C VAL A 140 -20.76 -19.30 1.22
N VAL A 141 -20.63 -18.43 0.22
CA VAL A 141 -19.43 -17.63 0.03
C VAL A 141 -19.18 -16.74 1.25
N GLY A 142 -20.20 -16.03 1.72
CA GLY A 142 -20.11 -15.20 2.91
C GLY A 142 -19.78 -16.00 4.17
N GLU A 143 -20.41 -17.18 4.35
CA GLU A 143 -20.17 -18.08 5.47
C GLU A 143 -18.72 -18.62 5.47
N LYS A 144 -18.23 -19.13 4.33
CA LYS A 144 -16.85 -19.65 4.22
C LYS A 144 -15.81 -18.56 4.53
N ILE A 145 -16.00 -17.35 4.00
CA ILE A 145 -15.12 -16.21 4.31
C ILE A 145 -15.20 -15.88 5.80
N THR A 146 -16.38 -15.79 6.38
CA THR A 146 -16.59 -15.51 7.80
C THR A 146 -15.87 -16.52 8.68
N ARG A 147 -16.08 -17.82 8.44
CA ARG A 147 -15.41 -18.91 9.18
C ARG A 147 -13.89 -18.87 9.05
N ALA A 148 -13.38 -18.58 7.84
CA ALA A 148 -11.95 -18.45 7.61
C ALA A 148 -11.36 -17.31 8.43
N VAL A 149 -12.03 -16.15 8.47
CA VAL A 149 -11.64 -14.99 9.26
C VAL A 149 -11.70 -15.30 10.77
N GLU A 150 -12.77 -15.92 11.24
CA GLU A 150 -12.95 -16.30 12.65
C GLU A 150 -11.89 -17.30 13.12
N ARG A 151 -11.55 -18.32 12.29
CA ARG A 151 -10.45 -19.25 12.57
C ARG A 151 -9.11 -18.53 12.61
N GLY A 152 -8.84 -17.64 11.61
CA GLY A 152 -7.66 -16.78 11.60
C GLY A 152 -7.54 -15.94 12.87
N THR A 153 -8.65 -15.36 13.32
CA THR A 153 -8.69 -14.58 14.58
C THR A 153 -8.35 -15.44 15.79
N LYS A 154 -8.95 -16.62 15.89
CA LYS A 154 -8.72 -17.56 17.01
C LYS A 154 -7.28 -18.09 17.06
N GLU A 155 -6.67 -18.32 15.89
CA GLU A 155 -5.31 -18.84 15.76
C GLU A 155 -4.24 -17.73 15.69
N ASN A 156 -4.64 -16.45 15.77
CA ASN A 156 -3.78 -15.26 15.59
C ASN A 156 -2.98 -15.32 14.28
N LEU A 157 -3.65 -15.72 13.18
CA LEU A 157 -3.06 -15.81 11.85
C LEU A 157 -3.50 -14.64 10.97
N PRO A 158 -2.61 -14.12 10.12
CA PRO A 158 -2.98 -13.20 9.05
C PRO A 158 -4.02 -13.83 8.11
N VAL A 159 -4.95 -13.02 7.61
CA VAL A 159 -5.95 -13.43 6.60
C VAL A 159 -5.62 -12.76 5.28
N ILE A 160 -5.62 -13.53 4.19
CA ILE A 160 -5.40 -13.06 2.82
C ILE A 160 -6.61 -13.47 1.97
N LEU A 161 -7.35 -12.50 1.42
CA LEU A 161 -8.48 -12.78 0.56
C LEU A 161 -8.23 -12.26 -0.86
N PHE A 162 -8.27 -13.16 -1.84
CA PHE A 162 -8.25 -12.82 -3.27
C PHE A 162 -9.67 -12.62 -3.75
N ALA A 163 -10.06 -11.36 -3.93
CA ALA A 163 -11.37 -10.98 -4.44
C ALA A 163 -11.40 -11.05 -5.98
N CYS A 164 -12.39 -11.75 -6.49
CA CYS A 164 -12.75 -11.81 -7.92
C CYS A 164 -14.25 -12.02 -7.98
N SER A 165 -15.06 -10.98 -8.19
CA SER A 165 -16.51 -11.13 -8.06
C SER A 165 -17.29 -10.13 -8.90
N GLY A 166 -18.43 -10.61 -9.41
CA GLY A 166 -19.48 -9.75 -10.00
C GLY A 166 -20.39 -9.06 -8.99
N GLY A 167 -20.18 -9.26 -7.68
CA GLY A 167 -20.97 -8.62 -6.62
C GLY A 167 -21.82 -9.59 -5.79
N ALA A 168 -22.95 -9.13 -5.24
CA ALA A 168 -23.88 -9.96 -4.48
C ALA A 168 -24.67 -10.91 -5.41
N ARG A 169 -24.94 -12.13 -4.94
CA ARG A 169 -25.66 -13.17 -5.70
C ARG A 169 -27.16 -12.87 -5.75
N MET A 170 -27.64 -12.48 -6.92
CA MET A 170 -29.04 -12.02 -7.10
C MET A 170 -30.07 -13.09 -6.78
N GLN A 171 -29.79 -14.38 -7.05
CA GLN A 171 -30.70 -15.51 -6.79
C GLN A 171 -30.98 -15.71 -5.28
N GLU A 172 -30.08 -15.24 -4.43
CA GLU A 172 -30.22 -15.32 -2.97
C GLU A 172 -30.66 -13.98 -2.35
N GLY A 173 -30.89 -12.95 -3.17
CA GLY A 173 -31.50 -11.67 -2.80
C GLY A 173 -30.98 -11.04 -1.51
N ILE A 174 -31.86 -10.84 -0.53
CA ILE A 174 -31.55 -10.22 0.75
C ILE A 174 -30.50 -11.01 1.56
N ILE A 175 -30.48 -12.34 1.43
CA ILE A 175 -29.49 -13.18 2.13
C ILE A 175 -28.07 -12.86 1.64
N SER A 176 -27.90 -12.65 0.33
CA SER A 176 -26.61 -12.18 -0.23
C SER A 176 -26.22 -10.80 0.30
N LEU A 177 -27.18 -9.89 0.43
CA LEU A 177 -26.91 -8.56 0.98
C LEU A 177 -26.42 -8.65 2.44
N MET A 178 -27.01 -9.51 3.24
CA MET A 178 -26.59 -9.73 4.64
C MET A 178 -25.17 -10.30 4.76
N GLN A 179 -24.66 -10.99 3.75
CA GLN A 179 -23.28 -11.48 3.77
C GLN A 179 -22.25 -10.34 3.78
N MET A 180 -22.59 -9.19 3.21
CA MET A 180 -21.71 -8.00 3.29
C MET A 180 -21.49 -7.57 4.75
N ALA A 181 -22.57 -7.47 5.52
CA ALA A 181 -22.48 -7.12 6.95
C ALA A 181 -21.77 -8.21 7.76
N LYS A 182 -22.07 -9.47 7.48
CA LYS A 182 -21.50 -10.64 8.16
C LYS A 182 -19.98 -10.71 8.00
N THR A 183 -19.47 -10.65 6.78
CA THR A 183 -18.04 -10.68 6.49
C THR A 183 -17.32 -9.45 7.07
N SER A 184 -17.92 -8.26 6.96
CA SER A 184 -17.37 -7.02 7.52
C SER A 184 -17.29 -7.08 9.06
N ALA A 185 -18.31 -7.64 9.72
CA ALA A 185 -18.29 -7.80 11.18
C ALA A 185 -17.22 -8.78 11.65
N ALA A 186 -16.99 -9.88 10.93
CA ALA A 186 -15.90 -10.82 11.23
C ALA A 186 -14.53 -10.15 11.08
N LEU A 187 -14.33 -9.40 9.99
CA LEU A 187 -13.08 -8.63 9.77
C LEU A 187 -12.87 -7.54 10.81
N LYS A 188 -13.94 -6.88 11.29
CA LYS A 188 -13.81 -5.92 12.39
C LYS A 188 -13.28 -6.59 13.65
N ARG A 189 -13.82 -7.76 14.02
CA ARG A 189 -13.31 -8.52 15.18
C ARG A 189 -11.87 -9.00 14.99
N HIS A 190 -11.50 -9.40 13.78
CA HIS A 190 -10.13 -9.76 13.40
C HIS A 190 -9.18 -8.58 13.58
N SER A 191 -9.60 -7.40 13.12
CA SER A 191 -8.85 -6.16 13.27
C SER A 191 -8.70 -5.73 14.73
N ASP A 192 -9.78 -5.83 15.55
CA ASP A 192 -9.75 -5.47 16.98
C ASP A 192 -8.85 -6.43 17.80
N ALA A 193 -8.67 -7.66 17.33
CA ALA A 193 -7.72 -8.61 17.89
C ALA A 193 -6.24 -8.31 17.49
N GLY A 194 -5.99 -7.26 16.71
CA GLY A 194 -4.65 -6.88 16.26
C GLY A 194 -4.12 -7.69 15.09
N ASN A 195 -4.95 -8.48 14.42
CA ASN A 195 -4.53 -9.36 13.34
C ASN A 195 -4.55 -8.66 11.96
N LEU A 196 -3.64 -9.10 11.10
CA LEU A 196 -3.46 -8.55 9.75
C LEU A 196 -4.49 -9.11 8.76
N TYR A 197 -5.14 -8.22 8.02
CA TYR A 197 -5.96 -8.55 6.87
C TYR A 197 -5.38 -7.94 5.58
N ILE A 198 -5.03 -8.79 4.61
CA ILE A 198 -4.58 -8.39 3.26
C ILE A 198 -5.70 -8.71 2.28
N SER A 199 -6.17 -7.69 1.57
CA SER A 199 -7.11 -7.84 0.46
C SER A 199 -6.35 -7.74 -0.86
N VAL A 200 -6.53 -8.72 -1.75
CA VAL A 200 -5.93 -8.73 -3.10
C VAL A 200 -7.04 -8.68 -4.13
N LEU A 201 -7.12 -7.56 -4.85
CA LEU A 201 -8.18 -7.28 -5.80
C LEU A 201 -7.79 -7.76 -7.20
N THR A 202 -8.61 -8.63 -7.79
CA THR A 202 -8.37 -9.17 -9.13
C THR A 202 -9.54 -8.90 -10.08
N ASP A 203 -9.38 -9.13 -11.38
CA ASP A 203 -10.38 -8.79 -12.41
C ASP A 203 -11.50 -9.82 -12.53
N PRO A 204 -12.78 -9.41 -12.39
CA PRO A 204 -13.28 -8.16 -11.83
C PRO A 204 -13.55 -8.25 -10.32
N THR A 205 -13.50 -7.13 -9.60
CA THR A 205 -13.99 -7.01 -8.22
C THR A 205 -15.02 -5.88 -8.17
N THR A 206 -16.31 -6.21 -8.11
CA THR A 206 -17.39 -5.22 -8.23
C THR A 206 -18.54 -5.43 -7.24
N GLY A 207 -19.42 -4.47 -7.16
CA GLY A 207 -20.69 -4.54 -6.42
C GLY A 207 -20.52 -4.72 -4.91
N GLY A 208 -21.35 -5.59 -4.34
CA GLY A 208 -21.36 -5.86 -2.90
C GLY A 208 -20.05 -6.40 -2.34
N VAL A 209 -19.23 -7.06 -3.15
CA VAL A 209 -17.90 -7.53 -2.72
C VAL A 209 -16.93 -6.35 -2.53
N THR A 210 -16.92 -5.39 -3.46
CA THR A 210 -16.14 -4.16 -3.28
C THR A 210 -16.63 -3.38 -2.07
N ALA A 211 -17.95 -3.23 -1.92
CA ALA A 211 -18.56 -2.50 -0.81
C ALA A 211 -18.57 -3.27 0.53
N SER A 212 -17.76 -4.32 0.66
CA SER A 212 -17.62 -5.10 1.90
C SER A 212 -16.16 -5.54 2.08
N PHE A 213 -15.89 -6.82 2.21
CA PHE A 213 -14.58 -7.34 2.60
C PHE A 213 -13.43 -6.87 1.69
N ALA A 214 -13.66 -6.66 0.38
CA ALA A 214 -12.59 -6.32 -0.55
C ALA A 214 -11.89 -4.98 -0.26
N MET A 215 -12.60 -3.99 0.29
CA MET A 215 -12.04 -2.67 0.61
C MET A 215 -11.73 -2.45 2.10
N LEU A 216 -11.72 -3.51 2.92
CA LEU A 216 -11.47 -3.44 4.36
C LEU A 216 -10.06 -3.90 4.76
N GLY A 217 -9.16 -4.15 3.79
CA GLY A 217 -7.79 -4.58 4.07
C GLY A 217 -6.97 -3.54 4.85
N ASP A 218 -6.20 -3.99 5.83
CA ASP A 218 -5.11 -3.18 6.38
C ASP A 218 -4.12 -2.82 5.28
N ILE A 219 -3.90 -3.78 4.36
CA ILE A 219 -3.16 -3.61 3.12
C ILE A 219 -4.04 -4.11 1.97
N ILE A 220 -4.22 -3.27 0.97
CA ILE A 220 -5.03 -3.56 -0.22
C ILE A 220 -4.12 -3.58 -1.44
N LEU A 221 -3.92 -4.76 -2.01
CA LEU A 221 -3.15 -4.96 -3.23
C LEU A 221 -4.09 -5.16 -4.42
N ALA A 222 -3.65 -4.83 -5.62
CA ALA A 222 -4.40 -5.12 -6.84
C ALA A 222 -3.50 -5.70 -7.93
N GLU A 223 -4.05 -6.59 -8.78
CA GLU A 223 -3.39 -6.96 -10.03
C GLU A 223 -3.49 -5.83 -11.07
N PRO A 224 -2.50 -5.67 -11.98
CA PRO A 224 -2.55 -4.66 -13.03
C PRO A 224 -3.81 -4.75 -13.90
N ASN A 225 -4.36 -3.61 -14.27
CA ASN A 225 -5.57 -3.47 -15.11
C ASN A 225 -6.84 -4.17 -14.57
N ALA A 226 -6.89 -4.59 -13.32
CA ALA A 226 -8.08 -5.19 -12.73
C ALA A 226 -9.24 -4.18 -12.71
N LEU A 227 -10.43 -4.62 -13.12
CA LEU A 227 -11.66 -3.83 -12.99
C LEU A 227 -12.14 -3.89 -11.54
N ILE A 228 -12.14 -2.75 -10.87
CA ILE A 228 -12.51 -2.64 -9.46
C ILE A 228 -13.44 -1.44 -9.29
N GLY A 229 -14.65 -1.69 -8.80
CA GLY A 229 -15.62 -0.60 -8.60
C GLY A 229 -16.90 -1.08 -7.94
N PHE A 230 -17.73 -0.16 -7.45
CA PHE A 230 -19.02 -0.51 -6.88
C PHE A 230 -20.03 -0.86 -7.98
N ALA A 231 -20.42 0.08 -8.80
CA ALA A 231 -21.25 -0.18 -9.96
C ALA A 231 -20.39 -0.61 -11.16
N GLY A 232 -20.86 -1.61 -11.92
CA GLY A 232 -20.15 -2.00 -13.15
C GLY A 232 -20.20 -0.89 -14.22
N PRO A 233 -19.21 -0.81 -15.13
CA PRO A 233 -19.14 0.26 -16.14
C PRO A 233 -20.44 0.42 -16.94
N ARG A 234 -21.05 -0.67 -17.38
CA ARG A 234 -22.33 -0.64 -18.13
C ARG A 234 -23.46 0.00 -17.36
N VAL A 235 -23.53 -0.24 -16.05
CA VAL A 235 -24.58 0.33 -15.19
C VAL A 235 -24.38 1.83 -15.07
N ILE A 236 -23.14 2.27 -14.88
CA ILE A 236 -22.82 3.70 -14.80
C ILE A 236 -23.15 4.39 -16.13
N GLU A 237 -22.65 3.88 -17.27
CA GLU A 237 -22.91 4.45 -18.59
C GLU A 237 -24.42 4.55 -18.91
N GLN A 238 -25.19 3.51 -18.54
CA GLN A 238 -26.64 3.55 -18.70
C GLN A 238 -27.34 4.57 -17.78
N THR A 239 -26.78 4.82 -16.60
CA THR A 239 -27.35 5.75 -15.62
C THR A 239 -27.07 7.21 -16.00
N ILE A 240 -25.82 7.51 -16.40
CA ILE A 240 -25.41 8.89 -16.72
C ILE A 240 -25.62 9.24 -18.19
N GLY A 241 -25.83 8.26 -19.08
CA GLY A 241 -25.99 8.45 -20.52
C GLY A 241 -24.72 8.79 -21.27
N GLU A 242 -23.55 8.65 -20.67
CA GLU A 242 -22.24 9.00 -21.23
C GLU A 242 -21.29 7.81 -21.19
N LYS A 243 -20.30 7.80 -22.10
CA LYS A 243 -19.21 6.81 -22.07
C LYS A 243 -18.21 7.16 -20.98
N LEU A 244 -17.74 6.13 -20.28
CA LEU A 244 -16.71 6.29 -19.27
C LEU A 244 -15.34 6.57 -19.91
N PRO A 245 -14.49 7.36 -19.25
CA PRO A 245 -13.11 7.58 -19.69
C PRO A 245 -12.31 6.27 -19.77
N ASP A 246 -11.32 6.22 -20.67
CA ASP A 246 -10.40 5.10 -20.74
C ASP A 246 -9.63 4.95 -19.41
N GLY A 247 -9.50 3.72 -18.93
CA GLY A 247 -8.83 3.42 -17.65
C GLY A 247 -9.69 3.63 -16.40
N PHE A 248 -10.92 4.15 -16.53
CA PHE A 248 -11.83 4.32 -15.39
C PHE A 248 -12.10 2.99 -14.67
N GLN A 249 -12.11 3.01 -13.34
CA GLN A 249 -12.25 1.83 -12.47
C GLN A 249 -11.17 0.74 -12.66
N ARG A 250 -10.02 1.04 -13.27
CA ARG A 250 -8.88 0.13 -13.28
C ARG A 250 -8.05 0.28 -12.01
N SER A 251 -7.25 -0.72 -11.71
CA SER A 251 -6.35 -0.68 -10.54
C SER A 251 -5.47 0.56 -10.51
N GLU A 252 -4.99 1.02 -11.68
CA GLU A 252 -4.19 2.24 -11.84
C GLU A 252 -4.99 3.49 -11.42
N PHE A 253 -6.25 3.57 -11.83
CA PHE A 253 -7.17 4.63 -11.40
C PHE A 253 -7.40 4.59 -9.89
N LEU A 254 -7.56 3.40 -9.29
CA LEU A 254 -7.77 3.28 -7.84
C LEU A 254 -6.51 3.66 -7.05
N LEU A 255 -5.33 3.38 -7.59
CA LEU A 255 -4.06 3.79 -6.98
C LEU A 255 -3.94 5.32 -6.98
N GLU A 256 -4.20 5.98 -8.11
CA GLU A 256 -4.19 7.44 -8.23
C GLU A 256 -5.22 8.09 -7.30
N HIS A 257 -6.40 7.47 -7.15
CA HIS A 257 -7.46 7.94 -6.26
C HIS A 257 -7.32 7.45 -4.82
N GLY A 258 -6.19 6.87 -4.46
CA GLY A 258 -5.82 6.56 -3.08
C GLY A 258 -6.59 5.43 -2.42
N PHE A 259 -7.31 4.58 -3.17
CA PHE A 259 -8.13 3.51 -2.61
C PHE A 259 -7.38 2.20 -2.36
N ILE A 260 -6.24 1.99 -3.03
CA ILE A 260 -5.39 0.80 -2.85
C ILE A 260 -3.96 1.19 -2.49
N ASP A 261 -3.22 0.27 -1.85
CA ASP A 261 -1.84 0.52 -1.43
C ASP A 261 -0.83 0.31 -2.55
N ARG A 262 -1.02 -0.74 -3.35
CA ARG A 262 -0.04 -1.10 -4.35
C ARG A 262 -0.64 -1.96 -5.46
N ILE A 263 -0.16 -1.77 -6.70
CA ILE A 263 -0.36 -2.69 -7.81
C ILE A 263 0.81 -3.66 -7.81
N VAL A 264 0.51 -4.96 -7.81
CA VAL A 264 1.52 -6.03 -7.74
C VAL A 264 1.35 -6.98 -8.92
N ASN A 265 2.42 -7.17 -9.69
CA ASN A 265 2.47 -8.16 -10.73
C ASN A 265 2.30 -9.58 -10.15
N ARG A 266 1.65 -10.42 -10.91
CA ARG A 266 1.33 -11.78 -10.46
C ARG A 266 2.56 -12.62 -10.14
N GLU A 267 3.65 -12.39 -10.86
CA GLU A 267 4.94 -13.04 -10.67
C GLU A 267 5.58 -12.67 -9.32
N GLU A 268 5.38 -11.42 -8.88
CA GLU A 268 5.95 -10.87 -7.65
C GLU A 268 5.06 -11.12 -6.42
N MET A 269 3.79 -11.51 -6.64
CA MET A 269 2.77 -11.57 -5.58
C MET A 269 3.20 -12.46 -4.40
N LYS A 270 3.79 -13.63 -4.65
CA LYS A 270 4.26 -14.53 -3.58
C LYS A 270 5.33 -13.86 -2.73
N GLN A 271 6.27 -13.14 -3.36
CA GLN A 271 7.36 -12.47 -2.67
C GLN A 271 6.85 -11.29 -1.84
N VAL A 272 6.00 -10.45 -2.42
CA VAL A 272 5.41 -9.29 -1.72
C VAL A 272 4.57 -9.75 -0.51
N LEU A 273 3.72 -10.75 -0.68
CA LEU A 273 2.96 -11.32 0.44
C LEU A 273 3.89 -11.90 1.53
N SER A 274 4.95 -12.60 1.13
CA SER A 274 5.95 -13.13 2.08
C SER A 274 6.64 -12.02 2.88
N GLN A 275 7.04 -10.92 2.24
CA GLN A 275 7.65 -9.78 2.92
C GLN A 275 6.67 -9.14 3.91
N ILE A 276 5.43 -8.88 3.49
CA ILE A 276 4.39 -8.32 4.36
C ILE A 276 4.15 -9.24 5.57
N LEU A 277 4.00 -10.54 5.36
CA LEU A 277 3.78 -11.50 6.45
C LEU A 277 4.96 -11.54 7.43
N LYS A 278 6.19 -11.51 6.95
CA LYS A 278 7.39 -11.50 7.80
C LYS A 278 7.43 -10.26 8.68
N ILE A 279 7.22 -9.06 8.11
CA ILE A 279 7.21 -7.79 8.84
C ILE A 279 6.16 -7.79 9.98
N HIS A 280 5.01 -8.43 9.77
CA HIS A 280 3.94 -8.49 10.76
C HIS A 280 4.07 -9.65 11.77
N ASN A 281 4.86 -10.69 11.47
CA ASN A 281 5.08 -11.83 12.35
C ASN A 281 6.32 -11.67 13.26
N CYS A 282 7.16 -10.64 13.05
CA CYS A 282 8.32 -10.39 13.89
C CYS A 282 7.87 -9.82 15.24
N ALA A 283 8.08 -10.57 16.32
CA ALA A 283 8.13 -10.01 17.67
C ALA A 283 9.35 -9.06 17.73
N GLY A 284 9.14 -7.81 18.18
CA GLY A 284 10.19 -6.80 18.22
C GLY A 284 11.48 -7.32 18.86
N GLY A 285 12.57 -7.37 18.11
CA GLY A 285 13.90 -7.68 18.59
C GLY A 285 14.46 -6.53 19.42
N LYS A 286 15.36 -6.80 20.35
CA LYS A 286 16.21 -5.75 20.94
C LYS A 286 17.40 -5.52 20.00
N ILE A 287 17.69 -4.27 19.68
CA ILE A 287 18.97 -3.92 19.04
C ILE A 287 20.03 -4.10 20.14
N GLY A 288 20.87 -5.13 20.02
CA GLY A 288 22.09 -5.16 20.82
C GLY A 288 22.92 -3.94 20.41
N ALA A 289 23.12 -3.02 21.33
CA ALA A 289 23.99 -1.85 21.07
C ALA A 289 25.38 -2.39 20.71
N GLU A 290 25.70 -2.43 19.42
CA GLU A 290 27.11 -2.51 19.00
C GLU A 290 27.77 -1.21 19.46
N ALA A 291 28.81 -1.36 20.27
CA ALA A 291 29.59 -0.25 20.78
C ALA A 291 30.06 0.62 19.59
N SER A 292 29.52 1.83 19.48
CA SER A 292 29.96 2.78 18.47
C SER A 292 31.42 3.18 18.76
N ASP A 293 32.18 3.38 17.71
CA ASP A 293 33.47 4.00 17.76
C ASP A 293 33.28 5.43 18.33
N ASP A 294 33.65 5.65 19.59
CA ASP A 294 33.54 6.93 20.32
C ASP A 294 34.20 8.10 19.58
N THR A 295 34.99 7.80 18.55
CA THR A 295 35.68 8.76 17.69
C THR A 295 34.75 9.59 16.81
N LEU A 296 33.55 9.09 16.44
CA LEU A 296 32.61 9.85 15.62
C LEU A 296 31.80 10.88 16.43
N LEU A 297 31.63 10.66 17.74
CA LEU A 297 30.86 11.54 18.63
C LEU A 297 31.72 12.62 19.31
N SER A 298 33.05 12.40 19.46
CA SER A 298 33.92 13.29 20.24
C SER A 298 34.47 14.49 19.46
N SER A 299 34.34 14.53 18.13
CA SER A 299 34.94 15.60 17.31
C SER A 299 34.16 16.92 17.28
N GLN A 300 33.07 17.07 18.05
CA GLN A 300 32.14 18.18 17.86
C GLN A 300 31.87 19.08 19.06
N ALA A 301 32.49 18.84 20.22
CA ALA A 301 32.22 19.63 21.41
C ALA A 301 32.70 21.11 21.33
N ASP A 302 33.56 21.46 20.36
CA ASP A 302 34.21 22.79 20.28
C ASP A 302 34.11 23.50 18.90
N LYS A 303 33.21 23.07 17.99
CA LYS A 303 33.02 23.85 16.75
C LYS A 303 32.28 25.16 17.08
N LYS A 304 33.01 26.27 17.02
CA LYS A 304 32.46 27.62 17.07
C LYS A 304 31.39 27.75 16.01
N GLU A 305 30.17 28.18 16.40
CA GLU A 305 29.04 28.43 15.50
C GLU A 305 29.47 29.49 14.47
N THR A 306 29.72 29.03 13.23
CA THR A 306 30.28 29.89 12.16
C THR A 306 29.19 30.39 11.20
N LYS A 307 28.00 29.76 11.18
CA LYS A 307 26.94 30.08 10.25
C LYS A 307 25.78 30.78 10.97
N ASN A 308 25.30 31.89 10.39
CA ASN A 308 24.14 32.60 10.89
C ASN A 308 22.81 31.90 10.49
N ALA A 309 21.69 32.36 11.03
CA ALA A 309 20.37 31.73 10.80
C ALA A 309 19.96 31.76 9.31
N TRP A 310 20.25 32.86 8.61
CA TRP A 310 19.91 32.97 7.19
C TRP A 310 20.76 32.04 6.32
N GLU A 311 22.02 31.87 6.59
CA GLU A 311 22.88 30.90 5.91
C GLU A 311 22.33 29.49 6.07
N ARG A 312 21.85 29.10 7.27
CA ARG A 312 21.21 27.80 7.52
C ARG A 312 19.92 27.63 6.75
N VAL A 313 19.08 28.66 6.63
CA VAL A 313 17.90 28.67 5.75
C VAL A 313 18.28 28.40 4.31
N GLN A 314 19.34 29.05 3.81
CA GLN A 314 19.81 28.84 2.44
C GLN A 314 20.36 27.42 2.23
N ILE A 315 21.07 26.88 3.21
CA ILE A 315 21.59 25.50 3.17
C ILE A 315 20.45 24.48 3.19
N SER A 316 19.42 24.68 4.03
CA SER A 316 18.26 23.76 4.10
C SER A 316 17.47 23.67 2.78
N ARG A 317 17.62 24.65 1.89
CA ARG A 317 16.93 24.76 0.59
C ARG A 317 17.80 24.40 -0.61
N LYS A 318 19.06 24.00 -0.40
CA LYS A 318 19.94 23.62 -1.51
C LYS A 318 19.38 22.45 -2.29
N LYS A 319 19.56 22.49 -3.62
CA LYS A 319 19.05 21.44 -4.52
C LYS A 319 19.80 20.12 -4.42
N ASP A 320 21.06 20.19 -3.98
CA ASP A 320 21.95 19.04 -3.79
C ASP A 320 21.87 18.44 -2.37
N ARG A 321 20.95 18.97 -1.53
CA ARG A 321 20.69 18.43 -0.21
C ARG A 321 19.87 17.14 -0.32
N PRO A 322 20.25 16.07 0.41
CA PRO A 322 19.51 14.81 0.40
C PRO A 322 18.04 14.97 0.78
N VAL A 323 17.17 14.25 0.10
CA VAL A 323 15.72 14.25 0.32
C VAL A 323 15.24 13.04 1.10
N GLY A 324 14.05 13.09 1.66
CA GLY A 324 13.51 12.04 2.55
C GLY A 324 13.59 10.61 2.00
N ALA A 325 13.37 10.42 0.68
CA ALA A 325 13.45 9.12 0.04
C ALA A 325 14.84 8.46 0.18
N GLU A 326 15.92 9.26 0.07
CA GLU A 326 17.28 8.73 0.15
C GLU A 326 17.65 8.26 1.57
N TYR A 327 17.13 8.92 2.61
CA TYR A 327 17.27 8.43 3.98
C TYR A 327 16.51 7.12 4.19
N VAL A 328 15.34 6.99 3.58
CA VAL A 328 14.56 5.75 3.65
C VAL A 328 15.32 4.60 2.99
N ASP A 329 15.86 4.82 1.80
CA ASP A 329 16.59 3.79 1.05
C ASP A 329 17.88 3.31 1.75
N ILE A 330 18.55 4.21 2.50
CA ILE A 330 19.82 3.88 3.16
C ILE A 330 19.62 3.28 4.56
N LEU A 331 18.64 3.80 5.32
CA LEU A 331 18.47 3.45 6.74
C LEU A 331 17.58 2.23 6.97
N PHE A 332 16.75 1.86 5.99
CA PHE A 332 15.72 0.83 6.18
C PHE A 332 15.82 -0.27 5.14
N GLU A 333 15.60 -1.49 5.60
CA GLU A 333 15.60 -2.70 4.78
C GLU A 333 14.17 -3.07 4.40
N ASP A 334 14.00 -3.71 3.23
CA ASP A 334 12.70 -4.24 2.75
C ASP A 334 11.55 -3.23 2.79
N PHE A 335 11.81 -1.95 2.47
CA PHE A 335 10.77 -0.93 2.47
C PHE A 335 9.66 -1.24 1.48
N ILE A 336 8.42 -1.32 1.98
CA ILE A 336 7.20 -1.50 1.20
C ILE A 336 6.38 -0.23 1.29
N GLU A 337 6.40 0.57 0.23
CA GLU A 337 5.58 1.77 0.16
C GLU A 337 4.09 1.43 0.09
N LEU A 338 3.28 2.15 0.87
CA LEU A 338 1.83 2.03 0.96
C LEU A 338 1.19 3.36 0.57
N HIS A 339 0.36 3.35 -0.45
CA HIS A 339 -0.22 4.53 -1.06
C HIS A 339 -1.64 4.83 -0.55
N GLY A 340 -2.05 6.08 -0.76
CA GLY A 340 -3.44 6.52 -0.67
C GLY A 340 -3.97 6.83 0.72
N ASP A 341 -4.93 7.76 0.73
CA ASP A 341 -5.61 8.20 1.94
C ASP A 341 -6.89 7.39 2.26
N ARG A 342 -7.34 6.51 1.39
CA ARG A 342 -8.61 5.75 1.39
C ARG A 342 -9.87 6.58 1.14
N TYR A 343 -9.74 7.88 0.89
CA TYR A 343 -10.89 8.78 0.77
C TYR A 343 -10.97 9.48 -0.59
N PHE A 344 -9.84 9.99 -1.08
CA PHE A 344 -9.87 10.85 -2.25
C PHE A 344 -8.72 10.64 -3.23
N ARG A 345 -7.45 10.66 -2.74
CA ARG A 345 -6.30 10.66 -3.67
C ARG A 345 -5.01 10.18 -3.02
N GLU A 346 -4.07 9.79 -3.87
CA GLU A 346 -2.66 9.70 -3.53
C GLU A 346 -2.05 11.11 -3.48
N ASP A 347 -1.12 11.33 -2.53
CA ASP A 347 -0.29 12.55 -2.48
C ASP A 347 1.20 12.18 -2.48
N PRO A 348 1.90 12.39 -3.61
CA PRO A 348 3.31 12.05 -3.72
C PRO A 348 4.23 12.96 -2.89
N ALA A 349 3.74 14.07 -2.30
CA ALA A 349 4.48 14.89 -1.35
C ALA A 349 4.68 14.20 0.01
N VAL A 350 3.99 13.07 0.26
CA VAL A 350 4.21 12.21 1.43
C VAL A 350 4.46 10.80 0.98
N MET A 351 5.64 10.27 1.24
CA MET A 351 5.98 8.86 1.10
C MET A 351 5.79 8.16 2.45
N GLY A 352 5.31 6.93 2.46
CA GLY A 352 5.20 6.19 3.70
C GLY A 352 4.94 4.71 3.49
N GLY A 353 5.36 3.90 4.46
CA GLY A 353 5.26 2.45 4.36
C GLY A 353 5.80 1.71 5.57
N ILE A 354 6.03 0.44 5.39
CA ILE A 354 6.55 -0.48 6.39
C ILE A 354 7.93 -0.99 5.97
N ALA A 355 8.83 -1.15 6.94
CA ALA A 355 10.21 -1.56 6.68
C ALA A 355 10.82 -2.27 7.90
N TYR A 356 12.05 -2.71 7.77
CA TYR A 356 12.88 -3.06 8.91
C TYR A 356 13.94 -1.98 9.17
N PHE A 357 14.21 -1.74 10.44
CA PHE A 357 15.38 -1.04 10.92
C PHE A 357 16.19 -2.02 11.77
N LYS A 358 17.31 -2.51 11.25
CA LYS A 358 18.15 -3.55 11.93
C LYS A 358 17.31 -4.73 12.46
N GLY A 359 16.41 -5.24 11.61
CA GLY A 359 15.53 -6.35 11.95
C GLY A 359 14.32 -6.00 12.82
N ILE A 360 14.15 -4.74 13.25
CA ILE A 360 12.95 -4.27 13.96
C ILE A 360 11.93 -3.75 12.95
N PRO A 361 10.68 -4.28 12.93
CA PRO A 361 9.61 -3.73 12.09
C PRO A 361 9.26 -2.31 12.50
N VAL A 362 9.27 -1.37 11.56
CA VAL A 362 8.96 0.05 11.77
C VAL A 362 7.99 0.55 10.70
N THR A 363 7.30 1.63 11.00
CA THR A 363 6.56 2.43 10.01
C THR A 363 7.36 3.68 9.74
N VAL A 364 7.64 3.96 8.46
CA VAL A 364 8.42 5.12 8.02
C VAL A 364 7.52 6.04 7.23
N ILE A 365 7.58 7.34 7.52
CA ILE A 365 6.81 8.40 6.84
C ILE A 365 7.77 9.54 6.54
N ALA A 366 7.82 9.99 5.28
CA ALA A 366 8.69 11.09 4.88
C ALA A 366 7.91 12.13 4.07
N GLN A 367 8.06 13.40 4.43
CA GLN A 367 7.74 14.47 3.49
C GLN A 367 8.78 14.45 2.39
N ALA A 368 8.31 14.40 1.15
CA ALA A 368 9.14 14.09 0.01
C ALA A 368 9.24 15.26 -0.95
N LYS A 369 10.42 15.87 -1.02
CA LYS A 369 10.85 16.68 -2.17
C LYS A 369 11.40 15.77 -3.26
N GLY A 370 11.53 16.28 -4.47
CA GLY A 370 12.18 15.57 -5.57
C GLY A 370 13.60 16.07 -5.82
N ASN A 371 14.42 15.23 -6.45
CA ASN A 371 15.78 15.58 -6.87
C ASN A 371 15.82 16.36 -8.18
N THR A 372 14.73 16.30 -8.97
CA THR A 372 14.59 17.03 -10.24
C THR A 372 13.46 18.04 -10.17
N THR A 373 13.47 19.03 -11.08
CA THR A 373 12.36 20.01 -11.19
C THR A 373 11.03 19.31 -11.49
N LYS A 374 11.04 18.27 -12.32
CA LYS A 374 9.83 17.50 -12.66
C LYS A 374 9.26 16.82 -11.42
N GLU A 375 10.09 16.10 -10.68
CA GLU A 375 9.68 15.44 -9.43
C GLU A 375 9.19 16.44 -8.39
N ASN A 376 9.83 17.60 -8.27
CA ASN A 376 9.39 18.65 -7.35
C ASN A 376 7.99 19.19 -7.72
N ILE A 377 7.69 19.32 -9.02
CA ILE A 377 6.33 19.70 -9.48
C ILE A 377 5.33 18.60 -9.12
N GLU A 378 5.64 17.34 -9.40
CA GLU A 378 4.79 16.18 -9.08
C GLU A 378 4.54 16.06 -7.56
N ARG A 379 5.55 16.34 -6.73
CA ARG A 379 5.51 16.33 -5.26
C ARG A 379 5.12 17.66 -4.65
N ASN A 380 4.59 18.57 -5.46
CA ASN A 380 4.15 19.91 -5.01
C ASN A 380 5.22 20.64 -4.17
N PHE A 381 6.49 20.50 -4.54
CA PHE A 381 7.66 21.07 -3.85
C PHE A 381 7.78 20.62 -2.37
N GLY A 382 7.32 19.42 -2.04
CA GLY A 382 7.29 18.92 -0.68
C GLY A 382 6.21 19.53 0.20
N MET A 383 5.20 20.16 -0.41
CA MET A 383 4.03 20.73 0.30
C MET A 383 2.86 19.75 0.26
N PRO A 384 2.56 19.01 1.35
CA PRO A 384 1.47 18.05 1.33
C PRO A 384 0.09 18.70 1.21
N SER A 385 -0.77 18.06 0.42
CA SER A 385 -2.21 18.28 0.38
C SER A 385 -2.90 17.57 1.56
N PRO A 386 -4.21 17.77 1.80
CA PRO A 386 -4.95 17.08 2.86
C PRO A 386 -4.78 15.55 2.82
N GLU A 387 -4.72 15.00 1.61
CA GLU A 387 -4.56 13.56 1.35
C GLU A 387 -3.23 13.02 1.89
N GLY A 388 -2.15 13.78 1.79
CA GLY A 388 -0.85 13.42 2.34
C GLY A 388 -0.87 13.28 3.85
N TYR A 389 -1.52 14.20 4.55
CA TYR A 389 -1.69 14.13 6.01
C TYR A 389 -2.61 12.98 6.43
N ARG A 390 -3.71 12.72 5.69
CA ARG A 390 -4.60 11.58 5.95
C ARG A 390 -3.92 10.24 5.69
N LYS A 391 -3.12 10.13 4.63
CA LYS A 391 -2.26 8.97 4.35
C LYS A 391 -1.30 8.73 5.51
N ALA A 392 -0.58 9.77 5.96
CA ALA A 392 0.33 9.68 7.09
C ALA A 392 -0.40 9.17 8.35
N LEU A 393 -1.54 9.75 8.69
CA LEU A 393 -2.33 9.32 9.85
C LEU A 393 -2.80 7.87 9.73
N ARG A 394 -3.26 7.45 8.56
CA ARG A 394 -3.66 6.06 8.30
C ARG A 394 -2.51 5.09 8.60
N LEU A 395 -1.30 5.41 8.14
CA LEU A 395 -0.11 4.61 8.39
C LEU A 395 0.29 4.62 9.88
N MET A 396 0.15 5.75 10.57
CA MET A 396 0.37 5.84 12.01
C MET A 396 -0.61 4.98 12.81
N LYS A 397 -1.90 4.98 12.43
CA LYS A 397 -2.91 4.11 13.07
C LYS A 397 -2.68 2.63 12.78
N GLN A 398 -2.19 2.30 11.59
CA GLN A 398 -1.76 0.94 11.27
C GLN A 398 -0.51 0.55 12.10
N ALA A 399 0.44 1.45 12.29
CA ALA A 399 1.60 1.25 13.15
C ALA A 399 1.18 0.98 14.60
N GLU A 400 0.24 1.76 15.14
CA GLU A 400 -0.34 1.56 16.47
C GLU A 400 -0.98 0.17 16.61
N LYS A 401 -1.82 -0.24 15.64
CA LYS A 401 -2.46 -1.55 15.61
C LYS A 401 -1.45 -2.70 15.68
N PHE A 402 -0.36 -2.59 14.94
CA PHE A 402 0.66 -3.62 14.85
C PHE A 402 1.88 -3.38 15.76
N LYS A 403 1.77 -2.43 16.68
CA LYS A 403 2.80 -2.09 17.67
C LYS A 403 4.17 -1.79 17.07
N ARG A 404 4.21 -1.14 15.91
CA ARG A 404 5.45 -0.72 15.26
C ARG A 404 5.81 0.71 15.65
N PRO A 405 7.08 0.98 16.02
CA PRO A 405 7.57 2.34 16.14
C PRO A 405 7.40 3.12 14.82
N ILE A 406 7.22 4.43 14.93
CA ILE A 406 7.04 5.33 13.79
C ILE A 406 8.25 6.26 13.70
N ILE A 407 8.83 6.36 12.51
CA ILE A 407 9.95 7.27 12.21
C ILE A 407 9.50 8.21 11.10
N CYS A 408 9.48 9.52 11.38
CA CYS A 408 9.08 10.56 10.45
C CYS A 408 10.28 11.39 10.01
N PHE A 409 10.46 11.59 8.70
CA PHE A 409 11.37 12.56 8.13
C PHE A 409 10.59 13.79 7.67
N VAL A 410 10.96 14.96 8.21
CA VAL A 410 10.25 16.22 7.97
C VAL A 410 11.10 17.10 7.05
N ASP A 411 10.58 17.42 5.88
CA ASP A 411 11.16 18.37 4.93
C ASP A 411 10.08 19.02 4.06
N THR A 412 9.49 20.08 4.57
CA THR A 412 8.45 20.84 3.89
C THR A 412 8.57 22.33 4.16
N PRO A 413 8.41 23.20 3.16
CA PRO A 413 8.25 24.64 3.40
C PRO A 413 6.93 24.99 4.10
N GLY A 414 5.98 24.04 4.16
CA GLY A 414 4.65 24.17 4.75
C GLY A 414 3.62 23.28 4.08
N ALA A 415 2.41 23.29 4.59
CA ALA A 415 1.27 22.64 3.94
C ALA A 415 0.88 23.40 2.66
N PHE A 416 0.39 22.68 1.64
CA PHE A 416 -0.10 23.32 0.42
C PHE A 416 -1.29 24.24 0.71
N CYS A 417 -1.21 25.49 0.28
CA CYS A 417 -2.19 26.55 0.56
C CYS A 417 -3.04 26.93 -0.68
N GLY A 418 -3.32 25.96 -1.56
CA GLY A 418 -4.16 26.18 -2.74
C GLY A 418 -5.65 26.02 -2.47
N LEU A 419 -6.49 26.60 -3.34
CA LEU A 419 -7.95 26.54 -3.25
C LEU A 419 -8.47 25.10 -3.02
N GLY A 420 -8.04 24.16 -3.86
CA GLY A 420 -8.48 22.78 -3.74
C GLY A 420 -8.03 22.08 -2.44
N ALA A 421 -6.94 22.51 -1.80
CA ALA A 421 -6.55 21.99 -0.50
C ALA A 421 -7.49 22.50 0.61
N GLU A 422 -7.87 23.77 0.57
CA GLU A 422 -8.86 24.35 1.50
C GLU A 422 -10.23 23.67 1.34
N GLU A 423 -10.70 23.48 0.10
CA GLU A 423 -11.96 22.78 -0.20
C GLU A 423 -12.00 21.36 0.33
N ARG A 424 -10.86 20.67 0.39
CA ARG A 424 -10.74 19.30 0.90
C ARG A 424 -10.29 19.21 2.36
N GLY A 425 -10.22 20.34 3.06
CA GLY A 425 -10.03 20.38 4.51
C GLY A 425 -8.58 20.29 4.97
N GLN A 426 -7.68 21.12 4.42
CA GLN A 426 -6.27 21.19 4.82
C GLN A 426 -6.08 21.38 6.33
N GLY A 427 -6.82 22.34 6.91
CA GLY A 427 -6.75 22.62 8.34
C GLY A 427 -7.26 21.45 9.21
N GLU A 428 -8.31 20.75 8.77
CA GLU A 428 -8.82 19.57 9.47
C GLU A 428 -7.82 18.42 9.44
N ALA A 429 -7.22 18.13 8.28
CA ALA A 429 -6.26 17.05 8.13
C ALA A 429 -5.02 17.25 9.03
N ILE A 430 -4.50 18.49 9.12
CA ILE A 430 -3.41 18.84 10.02
C ILE A 430 -3.86 18.68 11.49
N ALA A 431 -4.98 19.30 11.87
CA ALA A 431 -5.49 19.26 13.24
C ALA A 431 -5.75 17.82 13.71
N ARG A 432 -6.28 16.97 12.83
CA ARG A 432 -6.50 15.55 13.10
C ARG A 432 -5.20 14.81 13.38
N ASN A 433 -4.15 15.07 12.59
CA ASN A 433 -2.83 14.49 12.84
C ASN A 433 -2.29 14.90 14.20
N LEU A 434 -2.36 16.20 14.56
CA LEU A 434 -1.90 16.66 15.88
C LEU A 434 -2.65 15.95 17.02
N PHE A 435 -3.97 15.84 16.87
CA PHE A 435 -4.84 15.20 17.87
C PHE A 435 -4.50 13.72 18.04
N GLU A 436 -4.47 12.96 16.96
CA GLU A 436 -4.25 11.51 16.99
C GLU A 436 -2.81 11.14 17.39
N MET A 437 -1.81 11.87 16.86
CA MET A 437 -0.41 11.62 17.21
C MET A 437 -0.13 11.81 18.71
N SER A 438 -0.82 12.74 19.36
CA SER A 438 -0.64 12.98 20.78
C SER A 438 -0.95 11.76 21.66
N SER A 439 -1.80 10.84 21.17
CA SER A 439 -2.29 9.67 21.89
C SER A 439 -1.82 8.32 21.33
N LEU A 440 -0.98 8.29 20.30
CA LEU A 440 -0.45 7.04 19.75
C LEU A 440 0.31 6.23 20.82
N LYS A 441 0.01 4.96 20.90
CA LYS A 441 0.54 4.01 21.91
C LYS A 441 1.84 3.33 21.48
N VAL A 442 2.49 3.86 20.46
CA VAL A 442 3.78 3.38 19.93
C VAL A 442 4.79 4.52 19.92
N PRO A 443 6.10 4.24 20.00
CA PRO A 443 7.14 5.27 19.90
C PRO A 443 7.05 6.04 18.60
N VAL A 444 7.19 7.35 18.67
CA VAL A 444 7.20 8.26 17.51
C VAL A 444 8.46 9.12 17.58
N LEU A 445 9.30 9.02 16.56
CA LEU A 445 10.47 9.86 16.34
C LEU A 445 10.24 10.73 15.10
N SER A 446 10.53 12.02 15.20
CA SER A 446 10.50 12.91 14.03
C SER A 446 11.86 13.59 13.85
N ILE A 447 12.35 13.61 12.62
CA ILE A 447 13.66 14.12 12.25
C ILE A 447 13.50 15.19 11.18
N VAL A 448 13.80 16.45 11.51
CA VAL A 448 13.77 17.54 10.53
C VAL A 448 15.08 17.52 9.74
N ILE A 449 14.99 17.18 8.45
CA ILE A 449 16.15 16.99 7.57
C ILE A 449 16.44 18.18 6.66
N GLY A 450 15.48 19.08 6.48
CA GLY A 450 15.59 20.28 5.64
C GLY A 450 14.77 21.42 6.23
N GLU A 451 13.64 21.76 5.61
CA GLU A 451 12.74 22.78 6.12
C GLU A 451 11.62 22.14 6.96
N GLY A 452 11.40 22.63 8.16
CA GLY A 452 10.25 22.32 9.01
C GLY A 452 9.28 23.49 9.04
N GLY A 453 8.43 23.62 8.00
CA GLY A 453 7.54 24.77 7.84
C GLY A 453 6.18 24.59 8.52
N SER A 454 5.90 25.42 9.53
CA SER A 454 4.57 25.66 10.08
C SER A 454 3.83 24.41 10.60
N GLY A 455 2.49 24.45 10.62
CA GLY A 455 1.63 23.31 10.93
C GLY A 455 1.82 22.12 10.01
N GLY A 456 2.30 22.36 8.79
CA GLY A 456 2.59 21.29 7.83
C GLY A 456 3.72 20.36 8.27
N ALA A 457 4.74 20.89 8.89
CA ALA A 457 5.80 20.12 9.53
C ALA A 457 5.34 19.52 10.87
N LEU A 458 4.64 20.32 11.69
CA LEU A 458 4.16 19.89 13.00
C LEU A 458 3.19 18.70 12.92
N ALA A 459 2.42 18.58 11.82
CA ALA A 459 1.52 17.46 11.57
C ALA A 459 2.21 16.08 11.47
N LEU A 460 3.56 16.06 11.42
CA LEU A 460 4.38 14.85 11.53
C LEU A 460 5.37 14.93 12.72
N ALA A 461 5.31 15.97 13.55
CA ALA A 461 6.29 16.23 14.60
C ALA A 461 5.70 16.29 16.02
N VAL A 462 4.47 15.80 16.23
CA VAL A 462 3.93 15.54 17.58
C VAL A 462 4.46 14.17 18.04
N ALA A 463 5.75 14.15 18.38
CA ALA A 463 6.54 12.94 18.62
C ALA A 463 7.07 12.86 20.05
N ASP A 464 7.60 11.70 20.45
CA ASP A 464 8.27 11.49 21.73
C ASP A 464 9.61 12.20 21.78
N GLU A 465 10.31 12.23 20.63
CA GLU A 465 11.49 13.06 20.40
C GLU A 465 11.42 13.69 19.00
N VAL A 466 11.91 14.92 18.91
CA VAL A 466 12.13 15.62 17.64
C VAL A 466 13.61 15.94 17.52
N TRP A 467 14.22 15.47 16.46
CA TRP A 467 15.63 15.74 16.15
C TRP A 467 15.74 16.66 14.95
N MET A 468 16.84 17.35 14.83
CA MET A 468 17.11 18.21 13.68
C MET A 468 18.50 17.98 13.16
N LEU A 469 18.67 17.96 11.84
CA LEU A 469 19.99 18.07 11.25
C LEU A 469 20.55 19.48 11.52
N GLU A 470 21.87 19.61 11.63
CA GLU A 470 22.56 20.84 12.04
C GLU A 470 22.16 22.09 11.24
N ASN A 471 22.01 21.95 9.92
CA ASN A 471 21.62 23.06 9.04
C ASN A 471 20.15 22.98 8.57
N SER A 472 19.30 22.19 9.23
CA SER A 472 17.87 22.25 9.05
C SER A 472 17.26 23.40 9.83
N VAL A 473 16.04 23.79 9.46
CA VAL A 473 15.30 24.89 10.10
C VAL A 473 13.88 24.44 10.44
N TYR A 474 13.35 24.91 11.59
CA TYR A 474 11.99 24.60 12.00
C TYR A 474 11.33 25.85 12.55
N SER A 475 10.23 26.29 11.95
CA SER A 475 9.60 27.58 12.27
C SER A 475 8.12 27.64 11.92
N ILE A 476 7.45 28.67 12.46
CA ILE A 476 6.01 28.92 12.23
C ILE A 476 5.69 29.27 10.77
N LEU A 477 6.62 29.91 10.06
CA LEU A 477 6.50 30.27 8.63
C LEU A 477 7.90 30.61 8.09
N SER A 478 8.02 30.85 6.78
CA SER A 478 9.29 31.25 6.18
C SER A 478 9.74 32.64 6.66
N PRO A 479 11.06 32.92 6.74
CA PRO A 479 11.57 34.27 7.09
C PRO A 479 11.05 35.37 6.18
N GLU A 480 10.89 35.09 4.88
CA GLU A 480 10.29 36.01 3.90
C GLU A 480 8.84 36.33 4.25
N GLY A 481 8.06 35.28 4.62
CA GLY A 481 6.67 35.43 5.07
C GLY A 481 6.57 36.25 6.36
N PHE A 482 7.44 35.96 7.34
CA PHE A 482 7.51 36.70 8.60
C PHE A 482 7.79 38.19 8.34
N ALA A 483 8.83 38.50 7.58
CA ALA A 483 9.22 39.87 7.27
C ALA A 483 8.11 40.59 6.47
N SER A 484 7.49 39.93 5.52
CA SER A 484 6.37 40.49 4.75
C SER A 484 5.15 40.81 5.62
N ILE A 485 4.76 39.93 6.53
CA ILE A 485 3.58 40.10 7.38
C ILE A 485 3.81 41.17 8.46
N LEU A 486 4.90 41.06 9.21
CA LEU A 486 5.15 41.92 10.37
C LEU A 486 5.81 43.25 10.00
N TRP A 487 6.74 43.23 9.06
CA TRP A 487 7.53 44.42 8.70
C TRP A 487 7.13 45.02 7.36
N LYS A 488 6.21 44.40 6.62
CA LYS A 488 5.77 44.82 5.28
C LYS A 488 6.92 44.89 4.26
N ASP A 489 8.01 44.18 4.50
CA ASP A 489 9.19 44.13 3.63
C ASP A 489 9.82 42.74 3.63
N SER A 490 9.53 41.95 2.59
CA SER A 490 10.08 40.60 2.41
C SER A 490 11.61 40.57 2.21
N LYS A 491 12.24 41.70 1.83
CA LYS A 491 13.69 41.79 1.65
C LYS A 491 14.47 41.68 2.98
N ARG A 492 13.80 41.87 4.12
CA ARG A 492 14.36 41.72 5.46
C ARG A 492 14.34 40.28 5.96
N ALA A 493 14.23 39.29 5.07
CA ALA A 493 14.17 37.87 5.44
C ALA A 493 15.38 37.41 6.26
N SER A 494 16.58 37.92 5.97
CA SER A 494 17.78 37.55 6.74
C SER A 494 17.72 38.05 8.18
N GLU A 495 17.22 39.26 8.43
CA GLU A 495 16.99 39.79 9.77
C GLU A 495 15.85 39.03 10.48
N ALA A 496 14.81 38.65 9.74
CA ALA A 496 13.73 37.82 10.25
C ALA A 496 14.22 36.46 10.72
N ALA A 497 15.09 35.79 9.96
CA ALA A 497 15.64 34.50 10.32
C ALA A 497 16.36 34.53 11.69
N GLU A 498 17.11 35.60 12.00
CA GLU A 498 17.78 35.76 13.29
C GLU A 498 16.77 35.96 14.44
N VAL A 499 15.74 36.76 14.20
CA VAL A 499 14.71 37.04 15.22
C VAL A 499 13.83 35.81 15.52
N MET A 500 13.57 35.00 14.52
CA MET A 500 12.68 33.83 14.61
C MET A 500 13.26 32.66 15.42
N ARG A 501 14.56 32.65 15.68
CA ARG A 501 15.21 31.56 16.44
C ARG A 501 14.90 30.16 15.88
N LEU A 502 15.03 29.96 14.58
CA LEU A 502 14.58 28.78 13.83
C LEU A 502 15.65 27.71 13.62
N THR A 503 16.87 27.94 14.13
CA THR A 503 17.98 27.00 13.92
C THR A 503 17.93 25.84 14.93
N ALA A 504 18.54 24.71 14.57
CA ALA A 504 18.61 23.55 15.47
C ALA A 504 19.20 23.90 16.85
N ASN A 505 20.25 24.74 16.89
CA ASN A 505 20.85 25.18 18.15
C ASN A 505 19.92 26.06 18.97
N ASP A 506 19.16 26.96 18.34
CA ASP A 506 18.17 27.79 19.05
C ASP A 506 17.07 26.90 19.66
N LEU A 507 16.54 25.96 18.87
CA LEU A 507 15.44 25.09 19.31
C LEU A 507 15.90 24.09 20.38
N MET A 508 17.15 23.67 20.36
CA MET A 508 17.76 22.89 21.45
C MET A 508 17.79 23.71 22.76
N LYS A 509 18.27 24.98 22.70
CA LYS A 509 18.28 25.89 23.86
C LYS A 509 16.86 26.16 24.40
N LEU A 510 15.87 26.26 23.52
CA LEU A 510 14.45 26.42 23.84
C LEU A 510 13.79 25.11 24.30
N LYS A 511 14.48 23.99 24.27
CA LYS A 511 13.96 22.63 24.61
C LYS A 511 12.79 22.20 23.75
N ILE A 512 12.73 22.64 22.49
CA ILE A 512 11.75 22.24 21.49
C ILE A 512 12.16 20.92 20.85
N ILE A 513 13.47 20.68 20.71
CA ILE A 513 14.03 19.44 20.16
C ILE A 513 14.93 18.76 21.19
N GLU A 514 15.15 17.46 21.04
CA GLU A 514 15.94 16.64 21.94
C GLU A 514 17.37 16.41 21.44
N GLN A 515 17.62 16.55 20.11
CA GLN A 515 18.93 16.28 19.54
C GLN A 515 19.22 17.07 18.28
N VAL A 516 20.49 17.46 18.12
CA VAL A 516 21.03 18.01 16.87
C VAL A 516 21.96 16.96 16.26
N ILE A 517 21.67 16.58 15.01
CA ILE A 517 22.50 15.65 14.24
C ILE A 517 23.48 16.45 13.40
N PRO A 518 24.77 16.24 13.58
CA PRO A 518 25.80 16.99 12.87
C PRO A 518 25.84 16.68 11.39
N GLU A 519 26.25 17.66 10.60
CA GLU A 519 26.42 17.56 9.16
C GLU A 519 27.88 17.81 8.76
N PRO A 520 28.33 17.18 7.66
CA PRO A 520 29.58 17.58 7.00
C PRO A 520 29.53 19.04 6.55
N GLU A 521 30.69 19.69 6.38
CA GLU A 521 30.73 21.10 5.98
C GLU A 521 30.02 21.35 4.63
N GLN A 522 30.18 20.43 3.68
CA GLN A 522 29.42 20.38 2.41
C GLN A 522 28.58 19.13 2.41
N TYR A 523 27.32 19.27 2.82
CA TYR A 523 26.38 18.15 2.87
C TYR A 523 25.56 18.04 1.59
N THR A 524 25.75 16.93 0.86
CA THR A 524 25.12 16.65 -0.43
C THR A 524 24.71 15.18 -0.53
N HIS A 525 24.05 14.80 -1.62
CA HIS A 525 23.71 13.41 -1.96
C HIS A 525 24.94 12.47 -1.92
N GLU A 526 26.14 12.97 -2.22
CA GLU A 526 27.35 12.14 -2.31
C GLU A 526 27.84 11.63 -0.95
N ASN A 527 27.58 12.38 0.12
CA ASN A 527 28.05 12.04 1.46
C ASN A 527 26.94 11.83 2.49
N ILE A 528 25.70 11.57 2.04
CA ILE A 528 24.54 11.27 2.90
C ILE A 528 24.81 10.11 3.88
N THR A 529 25.61 9.13 3.46
CA THR A 529 25.95 7.95 4.27
C THR A 529 26.66 8.30 5.57
N GLU A 530 27.39 9.41 5.65
CA GLU A 530 28.04 9.87 6.89
C GLU A 530 26.99 10.25 7.94
N VAL A 531 25.97 11.01 7.53
CA VAL A 531 24.86 11.41 8.40
C VAL A 531 23.96 10.21 8.73
N CYS A 532 23.72 9.31 7.76
CA CYS A 532 22.94 8.10 7.99
C CYS A 532 23.57 7.18 9.05
N LYS A 533 24.89 7.05 9.11
CA LYS A 533 25.56 6.28 10.18
C LYS A 533 25.33 6.88 11.57
N ILE A 534 25.32 8.19 11.67
CA ILE A 534 25.03 8.89 12.93
C ILE A 534 23.56 8.68 13.31
N LEU A 535 22.65 8.86 12.34
CA LEU A 535 21.22 8.61 12.54
C LEU A 535 20.94 7.16 12.93
N GLU A 536 21.59 6.21 12.27
CA GLU A 536 21.45 4.77 12.56
C GLU A 536 21.77 4.44 14.01
N TYR A 537 22.87 4.99 14.55
CA TYR A 537 23.23 4.83 15.96
C TYR A 537 22.17 5.42 16.90
N HIS A 538 21.75 6.65 16.64
CA HIS A 538 20.80 7.33 17.52
C HIS A 538 19.37 6.76 17.43
N ILE A 539 18.92 6.37 16.24
CA ILE A 539 17.61 5.69 16.05
C ILE A 539 17.61 4.38 16.83
N GLY A 540 18.73 3.61 16.79
CA GLY A 540 18.87 2.39 17.61
C GLY A 540 18.66 2.66 19.09
N GLY A 541 19.35 3.67 19.64
CA GLY A 541 19.19 4.09 21.04
C GLY A 541 17.78 4.58 21.39
N PHE A 542 17.12 5.29 20.46
CA PHE A 542 15.72 5.69 20.61
C PHE A 542 14.80 4.46 20.70
N LEU A 543 14.94 3.53 19.77
CA LEU A 543 14.11 2.32 19.75
C LEU A 543 14.30 1.47 21.01
N ASP A 544 15.52 1.26 21.47
CA ASP A 544 15.81 0.53 22.72
C ASP A 544 15.17 1.20 23.94
N LYS A 545 15.26 2.53 24.02
CA LYS A 545 14.70 3.33 25.12
C LYS A 545 13.17 3.28 25.19
N TYR A 546 12.52 3.47 24.04
CA TYR A 546 11.06 3.69 24.00
C TYR A 546 10.26 2.40 23.77
N SER A 547 10.79 1.38 23.09
CA SER A 547 10.08 0.12 22.87
C SER A 547 9.87 -0.69 24.15
N ALA A 548 10.63 -0.42 25.21
CA ALA A 548 10.46 -1.05 26.51
C ALA A 548 9.42 -0.34 27.42
N MET A 549 8.94 0.86 27.03
CA MET A 549 7.98 1.64 27.83
C MET A 549 6.57 1.07 27.73
N GLN A 550 5.79 1.21 28.82
CA GLN A 550 4.37 0.89 28.81
C GLN A 550 3.59 1.94 28.02
N GLU A 551 2.53 1.52 27.32
CA GLU A 551 1.69 2.40 26.48
C GLU A 551 1.21 3.67 27.22
N ALA A 552 0.77 3.52 28.48
CA ALA A 552 0.30 4.64 29.30
C ALA A 552 1.42 5.61 29.69
N GLU A 553 2.62 5.12 29.99
CA GLU A 553 3.78 5.95 30.28
C GLU A 553 4.24 6.73 29.05
N LEU A 554 4.27 6.07 27.89
CA LEU A 554 4.66 6.67 26.62
C LEU A 554 3.74 7.84 26.25
N THR A 555 2.43 7.63 26.31
CA THR A 555 1.43 8.67 25.97
C THR A 555 1.46 9.82 26.96
N GLU A 556 1.57 9.55 28.26
CA GLU A 556 1.66 10.59 29.29
C GLU A 556 2.95 11.42 29.15
N ARG A 557 4.08 10.76 28.86
CA ARG A 557 5.36 11.44 28.62
C ARG A 557 5.29 12.38 27.40
N ARG A 558 4.68 11.93 26.31
CA ARG A 558 4.46 12.76 25.10
C ARG A 558 3.55 13.95 25.43
N TYR A 559 2.46 13.73 26.14
CA TYR A 559 1.58 14.81 26.60
C TYR A 559 2.35 15.83 27.44
N GLN A 560 3.09 15.38 28.45
CA GLN A 560 3.86 16.26 29.36
C GLN A 560 4.98 17.01 28.63
N ARG A 561 5.53 16.44 27.56
CA ARG A 561 6.52 17.12 26.70
C ARG A 561 5.93 18.42 26.15
N PHE A 562 4.77 18.35 25.48
CA PHE A 562 4.11 19.52 24.90
C PHE A 562 3.45 20.41 25.95
N ARG A 563 2.98 19.86 27.06
CA ARG A 563 2.34 20.63 28.16
C ARG A 563 3.31 21.60 28.86
N LYS A 564 4.60 21.32 28.78
CA LYS A 564 5.67 22.14 29.40
C LYS A 564 6.22 23.23 28.49
N MET A 565 5.88 23.23 27.21
CA MET A 565 6.20 24.26 26.23
C MET A 565 5.18 25.40 26.35
#